data_06844c24b7b1ca8fc86afbd62c0a01e2
#
_entry.id   06844c24b7b1ca8fc86afbd62c0a01e2
#
_cell.length_a   1.000
_cell.length_b   1.000
_cell.length_c   1.000
_cell.angle_alpha   90.00
_cell.angle_beta   90.00
_cell.angle_gamma   90.00
#
_symmetry.space_group_name_H-M   'P 1'
#
loop_
_entity.id
_entity.type
_entity.pdbx_description
1 polymer ?
#
loop_
_entity_poly.entity_id
_entity_poly.type
_entity_poly.pdbx_seq_one_letter_code
_entity_poly.pdbx_strand_id
1 'polypeptide(L)'
;MLKDKEFLRKFIRLTLPFSLQLLISSTVNLIDVMMIGKLGDANIAAAGAANQIFFLLTIIQFGISSGASVFIAQYWGAGETKNIKKVLGLIYVLSGGVSSLFTCLGLFLPEQVIRFYIHDTEAVKYGTGYLFVVSISYVITAISTSLATVCRCTGNVGLPTVAGFVSMAANVFGNAILIFGLWGAPALGLTGAAIATVLARLIEMLIILIAVYRKNMIGAAGLSELTGWKRGFVKEYFNKVAPVLFNEIAWSVGTSLYMVAFGLMGTSTVAAVQIASAVAQILFVFVRGAGNATAVMLGNTIGEGREEDAKRDSRRFLVLLPMLAAVVGAILIICRPLLLSIYEVSPETMDSVNLLLFLHAFLFVPKAFSVVMVVGILRSGGDTTFACFLDILPVWLFSVPFGFIGVKLGLPLWIVFLIVNAEDMIKPIWGIPRVLSDKWLHNLT
;
A
#
# COMPACT_ATOMS: atom_id res chain seq x y z
N MET A 1 11.25 -28.12 -1.95
CA MET A 1 10.78 -26.74 -2.01
C MET A 1 11.75 -25.84 -2.80
N LEU A 2 12.98 -25.63 -2.36
CA LEU A 2 13.99 -24.81 -3.06
C LEU A 2 14.57 -25.48 -4.34
N LYS A 3 14.25 -26.71 -4.62
CA LYS A 3 14.70 -27.43 -5.85
C LYS A 3 13.83 -27.12 -7.08
N ASP A 4 12.64 -26.53 -6.90
CA ASP A 4 11.75 -26.14 -8.00
C ASP A 4 12.18 -24.77 -8.53
N LYS A 5 13.12 -24.82 -9.51
CA LYS A 5 13.74 -23.63 -10.10
C LYS A 5 12.72 -22.75 -10.86
N GLU A 6 11.69 -23.36 -11.44
CA GLU A 6 10.67 -22.64 -12.21
C GLU A 6 9.77 -21.82 -11.28
N PHE A 7 9.29 -22.43 -10.21
CA PHE A 7 8.52 -21.76 -9.16
C PHE A 7 9.29 -20.56 -8.58
N LEU A 8 10.55 -20.75 -8.17
CA LEU A 8 11.38 -19.68 -7.61
C LEU A 8 11.65 -18.57 -8.63
N ARG A 9 11.95 -18.92 -9.88
CA ARG A 9 12.18 -17.93 -10.94
C ARG A 9 10.94 -17.08 -11.19
N LYS A 10 9.75 -17.69 -11.26
CA LYS A 10 8.47 -16.98 -11.41
C LYS A 10 8.21 -16.08 -10.21
N PHE A 11 8.42 -16.58 -9.00
CA PHE A 11 8.25 -15.82 -7.75
C PHE A 11 9.19 -14.61 -7.68
N ILE A 12 10.49 -14.78 -7.91
CA ILE A 12 11.47 -13.67 -7.87
C ILE A 12 11.17 -12.65 -8.96
N ARG A 13 10.80 -13.10 -10.18
CA ARG A 13 10.46 -12.23 -11.30
C ARG A 13 9.26 -11.33 -11.02
N LEU A 14 8.33 -11.75 -10.18
CA LEU A 14 7.19 -10.96 -9.74
C LEU A 14 7.54 -10.14 -8.48
N THR A 15 8.15 -10.76 -7.48
CA THR A 15 8.45 -10.12 -6.20
C THR A 15 9.36 -8.89 -6.34
N LEU A 16 10.43 -9.01 -7.12
CA LEU A 16 11.41 -7.93 -7.22
C LEU A 16 10.81 -6.62 -7.79
N PRO A 17 10.06 -6.63 -8.91
CA PRO A 17 9.42 -5.41 -9.39
C PRO A 17 8.34 -4.86 -8.44
N PHE A 18 7.55 -5.71 -7.77
CA PHE A 18 6.60 -5.26 -6.75
C PHE A 18 7.30 -4.56 -5.59
N SER A 19 8.37 -5.16 -5.08
CA SER A 19 9.16 -4.57 -3.99
C SER A 19 9.82 -3.25 -4.41
N LEU A 20 10.41 -3.21 -5.61
CA LEU A 20 10.99 -1.99 -6.15
C LEU A 20 9.95 -0.87 -6.30
N GLN A 21 8.75 -1.18 -6.77
CA GLN A 21 7.68 -0.18 -6.89
C GLN A 21 7.27 0.40 -5.54
N LEU A 22 7.16 -0.45 -4.50
CA LEU A 22 6.85 0.01 -3.14
C LEU A 22 8.01 0.85 -2.57
N LEU A 23 9.25 0.45 -2.82
CA LEU A 23 10.44 1.20 -2.39
C LEU A 23 10.51 2.57 -3.06
N ILE A 24 10.25 2.64 -4.37
CA ILE A 24 10.18 3.91 -5.12
C ILE A 24 9.15 4.84 -4.49
N SER A 25 7.93 4.35 -4.22
CA SER A 25 6.87 5.16 -3.63
C SER A 25 7.28 5.73 -2.26
N SER A 26 7.93 4.92 -1.42
CA SER A 26 8.44 5.36 -0.11
C SER A 26 9.55 6.39 -0.24
N THR A 27 10.44 6.21 -1.22
CA THR A 27 11.57 7.13 -1.48
C THR A 27 11.08 8.49 -2.00
N VAL A 28 10.09 8.50 -2.91
CA VAL A 28 9.48 9.75 -3.40
C VAL A 28 8.92 10.56 -2.23
N ASN A 29 8.12 9.94 -1.38
CA ASN A 29 7.54 10.62 -0.23
C ASN A 29 8.61 11.21 0.70
N LEU A 30 9.70 10.49 0.94
CA LEU A 30 10.80 10.99 1.77
C LEU A 30 11.49 12.19 1.13
N ILE A 31 11.81 12.11 -0.17
CA ILE A 31 12.46 13.22 -0.90
C ILE A 31 11.55 14.46 -0.93
N ASP A 32 10.25 14.28 -1.20
CA ASP A 32 9.28 15.37 -1.20
C ASP A 32 9.26 16.10 0.15
N VAL A 33 9.15 15.35 1.25
CA VAL A 33 9.17 15.93 2.61
C VAL A 33 10.48 16.65 2.89
N MET A 34 11.62 16.10 2.49
CA MET A 34 12.93 16.76 2.67
C MET A 34 13.05 18.07 1.85
N MET A 35 12.53 18.09 0.63
CA MET A 35 12.56 19.28 -0.22
C MET A 35 11.60 20.35 0.27
N ILE A 36 10.39 20.00 0.68
CA ILE A 36 9.40 20.91 1.26
C ILE A 36 9.89 21.42 2.61
N GLY A 37 10.63 20.61 3.37
CA GLY A 37 11.20 20.97 4.65
C GLY A 37 12.11 22.21 4.61
N LYS A 38 12.75 22.46 3.47
CA LYS A 38 13.57 23.69 3.27
C LYS A 38 12.76 24.98 3.13
N LEU A 39 11.43 24.87 2.97
CA LEU A 39 10.52 26.03 2.87
C LEU A 39 10.01 26.50 4.25
N GLY A 40 10.31 25.77 5.33
CA GLY A 40 9.92 26.11 6.70
C GLY A 40 8.68 25.33 7.20
N ASP A 41 8.43 25.45 8.51
CA ASP A 41 7.49 24.61 9.25
C ASP A 41 6.03 24.73 8.78
N ALA A 42 5.59 25.94 8.42
CA ALA A 42 4.24 26.16 7.91
C ALA A 42 3.97 25.37 6.60
N ASN A 43 4.97 25.26 5.72
CA ASN A 43 4.87 24.50 4.47
C ASN A 43 4.87 22.98 4.73
N ILE A 44 5.65 22.50 5.71
CA ILE A 44 5.63 21.08 6.12
C ILE A 44 4.26 20.72 6.68
N ALA A 45 3.71 21.53 7.59
CA ALA A 45 2.40 21.32 8.17
C ALA A 45 1.30 21.31 7.09
N ALA A 46 1.35 22.27 6.15
CA ALA A 46 0.45 22.39 5.03
C ALA A 46 0.44 21.15 4.13
N ALA A 47 1.63 20.71 3.69
CA ALA A 47 1.80 19.51 2.89
C ALA A 47 1.37 18.26 3.66
N GLY A 48 1.69 18.17 4.94
CA GLY A 48 1.29 17.07 5.82
C GLY A 48 -0.23 16.90 5.88
N ALA A 49 -0.97 18.00 6.09
CA ALA A 49 -2.44 17.98 6.11
C ALA A 49 -3.03 17.54 4.75
N ALA A 50 -2.52 18.06 3.65
CA ALA A 50 -2.97 17.66 2.31
C ALA A 50 -2.66 16.19 2.01
N ASN A 51 -1.51 15.69 2.46
CA ASN A 51 -1.11 14.30 2.28
C ASN A 51 -1.99 13.31 3.06
N GLN A 52 -2.65 13.73 4.16
CA GLN A 52 -3.63 12.85 4.84
C GLN A 52 -4.82 12.53 3.94
N ILE A 53 -5.25 13.46 3.11
CA ILE A 53 -6.35 13.26 2.15
C ILE A 53 -5.92 12.28 1.07
N PHE A 54 -4.72 12.46 0.53
CA PHE A 54 -4.15 11.54 -0.45
C PHE A 54 -3.95 10.14 0.13
N PHE A 55 -3.55 10.03 1.39
CA PHE A 55 -3.43 8.76 2.10
C PHE A 55 -4.75 8.01 2.18
N LEU A 56 -5.84 8.69 2.58
CA LEU A 56 -7.18 8.09 2.60
C LEU A 56 -7.61 7.60 1.22
N LEU A 57 -7.41 8.43 0.19
CA LEU A 57 -7.69 8.04 -1.19
C LEU A 57 -6.90 6.81 -1.60
N THR A 58 -5.61 6.77 -1.26
CA THR A 58 -4.72 5.65 -1.61
C THR A 58 -5.15 4.33 -0.98
N ILE A 59 -5.62 4.34 0.27
CA ILE A 59 -6.15 3.15 0.95
C ILE A 59 -7.40 2.63 0.21
N ILE A 60 -8.33 3.52 -0.13
CA ILE A 60 -9.54 3.14 -0.86
C ILE A 60 -9.19 2.58 -2.24
N GLN A 61 -8.29 3.22 -2.97
CA GLN A 61 -7.82 2.74 -4.29
C GLN A 61 -7.09 1.39 -4.17
N PHE A 62 -6.30 1.19 -3.11
CA PHE A 62 -5.65 -0.09 -2.85
C PHE A 62 -6.69 -1.19 -2.58
N GLY A 63 -7.72 -0.93 -1.78
CA GLY A 63 -8.81 -1.87 -1.53
C GLY A 63 -9.55 -2.27 -2.82
N ILE A 64 -9.90 -1.29 -3.67
CA ILE A 64 -10.53 -1.54 -4.97
C ILE A 64 -9.61 -2.39 -5.87
N SER A 65 -8.35 -2.00 -6.00
CA SER A 65 -7.37 -2.69 -6.85
C SER A 65 -7.05 -4.09 -6.35
N SER A 66 -6.91 -4.28 -5.03
CA SER A 66 -6.64 -5.57 -4.40
C SER A 66 -7.82 -6.53 -4.57
N GLY A 67 -9.06 -6.06 -4.35
CA GLY A 67 -10.24 -6.87 -4.59
C GLY A 67 -10.43 -7.23 -6.07
N ALA A 68 -10.17 -6.30 -6.98
CA ALA A 68 -10.25 -6.55 -8.42
C ALA A 68 -9.16 -7.51 -8.92
N SER A 69 -7.97 -7.50 -8.29
CA SER A 69 -6.85 -8.37 -8.66
C SER A 69 -7.20 -9.85 -8.53
N VAL A 70 -8.12 -10.21 -7.63
CA VAL A 70 -8.64 -11.58 -7.47
C VAL A 70 -9.25 -12.08 -8.78
N PHE A 71 -10.16 -11.30 -9.35
CA PHE A 71 -10.82 -11.63 -10.63
C PHE A 71 -9.84 -11.59 -11.80
N ILE A 72 -9.01 -10.51 -11.89
CA ILE A 72 -8.09 -10.34 -13.02
C ILE A 72 -7.09 -11.49 -13.06
N ALA A 73 -6.52 -11.91 -11.91
CA ALA A 73 -5.55 -12.98 -11.86
C ALA A 73 -6.17 -14.32 -12.25
N GLN A 74 -7.38 -14.66 -11.77
CA GLN A 74 -8.07 -15.90 -12.13
C GLN A 74 -8.51 -15.88 -13.60
N TYR A 75 -9.15 -14.82 -14.09
CA TYR A 75 -9.52 -14.69 -15.51
C TYR A 75 -8.31 -14.74 -16.45
N TRP A 76 -7.16 -14.21 -16.00
CA TRP A 76 -5.92 -14.32 -16.76
C TRP A 76 -5.46 -15.78 -16.89
N GLY A 77 -5.49 -16.54 -15.79
CA GLY A 77 -5.19 -17.97 -15.78
C GLY A 77 -6.12 -18.78 -16.68
N ALA A 78 -7.42 -18.44 -16.67
CA ALA A 78 -8.43 -19.09 -17.52
C ALA A 78 -8.40 -18.65 -19.00
N GLY A 79 -7.60 -17.61 -19.34
CA GLY A 79 -7.58 -17.06 -20.71
C GLY A 79 -8.78 -16.16 -21.03
N GLU A 80 -9.60 -15.80 -20.06
CA GLU A 80 -10.83 -15.00 -20.22
C GLU A 80 -10.57 -13.48 -20.32
N THR A 81 -9.86 -13.06 -21.35
CA THR A 81 -9.45 -11.68 -21.55
C THR A 81 -10.60 -10.67 -21.62
N LYS A 82 -11.77 -11.09 -22.14
CA LYS A 82 -12.97 -10.24 -22.20
C LYS A 82 -13.49 -9.87 -20.80
N ASN A 83 -13.45 -10.81 -19.86
CA ASN A 83 -13.88 -10.55 -18.49
C ASN A 83 -12.88 -9.66 -17.74
N ILE A 84 -11.58 -9.75 -18.03
CA ILE A 84 -10.56 -8.81 -17.51
C ILE A 84 -10.89 -7.38 -17.91
N LYS A 85 -11.25 -7.13 -19.18
CA LYS A 85 -11.63 -5.80 -19.65
C LYS A 85 -12.88 -5.26 -18.95
N LYS A 86 -13.87 -6.11 -18.68
CA LYS A 86 -15.07 -5.73 -17.90
C LYS A 86 -14.70 -5.37 -16.45
N VAL A 87 -13.82 -6.15 -15.80
CA VAL A 87 -13.32 -5.84 -14.45
C VAL A 87 -12.57 -4.51 -14.46
N LEU A 88 -11.72 -4.25 -15.47
CA LEU A 88 -11.04 -2.96 -15.62
C LEU A 88 -12.04 -1.81 -15.71
N GLY A 89 -13.14 -1.98 -16.44
CA GLY A 89 -14.21 -0.99 -16.51
C GLY A 89 -14.84 -0.70 -15.14
N LEU A 90 -15.09 -1.74 -14.32
CA LEU A 90 -15.59 -1.56 -12.95
C LEU A 90 -14.57 -0.85 -12.06
N ILE A 91 -13.28 -1.16 -12.18
CA ILE A 91 -12.22 -0.45 -11.45
C ILE A 91 -12.23 1.02 -11.84
N TYR A 92 -12.32 1.36 -13.13
CA TYR A 92 -12.38 2.76 -13.59
C TYR A 92 -13.57 3.52 -13.03
N VAL A 93 -14.75 2.89 -12.96
CA VAL A 93 -15.94 3.52 -12.38
C VAL A 93 -15.77 3.74 -10.89
N LEU A 94 -15.28 2.75 -10.15
CA LEU A 94 -15.13 2.85 -8.70
C LEU A 94 -13.96 3.78 -8.31
N SER A 95 -12.75 3.51 -8.82
CA SER A 95 -11.58 4.33 -8.51
C SER A 95 -11.72 5.75 -9.08
N GLY A 96 -12.25 5.87 -10.29
CA GLY A 96 -12.54 7.17 -10.91
C GLY A 96 -13.60 7.96 -10.15
N GLY A 97 -14.70 7.31 -9.74
CA GLY A 97 -15.76 7.94 -8.95
C GLY A 97 -15.26 8.45 -7.59
N VAL A 98 -14.55 7.61 -6.85
CA VAL A 98 -13.94 8.01 -5.56
C VAL A 98 -12.91 9.12 -5.78
N SER A 99 -12.03 8.99 -6.76
CA SER A 99 -11.00 10.02 -7.03
C SER A 99 -11.62 11.33 -7.48
N SER A 100 -12.70 11.29 -8.28
CA SER A 100 -13.43 12.50 -8.66
C SER A 100 -14.06 13.19 -7.46
N LEU A 101 -14.61 12.41 -6.49
CA LEU A 101 -15.12 12.98 -5.25
C LEU A 101 -14.02 13.71 -4.47
N PHE A 102 -12.87 13.07 -4.28
CA PHE A 102 -11.73 13.69 -3.58
C PHE A 102 -11.15 14.87 -4.36
N THR A 103 -11.14 14.81 -5.69
CA THR A 103 -10.75 15.94 -6.55
C THR A 103 -11.73 17.10 -6.37
N CYS A 104 -13.03 16.84 -6.37
CA CYS A 104 -14.05 17.90 -6.13
C CYS A 104 -13.88 18.52 -4.75
N LEU A 105 -13.61 17.72 -3.70
CA LEU A 105 -13.33 18.25 -2.36
C LEU A 105 -12.10 19.16 -2.38
N GLY A 106 -11.02 18.76 -3.05
CA GLY A 106 -9.79 19.55 -3.16
C GLY A 106 -9.92 20.81 -4.04
N LEU A 107 -10.80 20.81 -5.04
CA LEU A 107 -11.02 21.96 -5.90
C LEU A 107 -12.03 22.97 -5.34
N PHE A 108 -13.13 22.48 -4.75
CA PHE A 108 -14.24 23.37 -4.32
C PHE A 108 -14.21 23.70 -2.85
N LEU A 109 -13.60 22.86 -2.01
CA LEU A 109 -13.57 23.01 -0.54
C LEU A 109 -12.16 22.88 0.05
N PRO A 110 -11.07 23.32 -0.63
CA PRO A 110 -9.71 23.04 -0.18
C PRO A 110 -9.42 23.67 1.20
N GLU A 111 -9.90 24.88 1.45
CA GLU A 111 -9.67 25.57 2.72
C GLU A 111 -10.35 24.88 3.90
N GLN A 112 -11.62 24.46 3.73
CA GLN A 112 -12.37 23.76 4.78
C GLN A 112 -11.73 22.41 5.10
N VAL A 113 -11.26 21.71 4.09
CA VAL A 113 -10.57 20.43 4.22
C VAL A 113 -9.25 20.59 4.98
N ILE A 114 -8.44 21.60 4.65
CA ILE A 114 -7.17 21.86 5.35
C ILE A 114 -7.43 22.34 6.78
N ARG A 115 -8.42 23.22 7.01
CA ARG A 115 -8.80 23.70 8.35
C ARG A 115 -9.27 22.60 9.29
N PHE A 116 -9.73 21.47 8.76
CA PHE A 116 -10.06 20.31 9.59
C PHE A 116 -8.82 19.72 10.29
N TYR A 117 -7.64 19.83 9.68
CA TYR A 117 -6.39 19.28 10.20
C TYR A 117 -5.51 20.30 10.92
N ILE A 118 -5.49 21.55 10.44
CA ILE A 118 -4.63 22.63 10.97
C ILE A 118 -5.40 23.95 11.07
N HIS A 119 -5.03 24.74 12.09
CA HIS A 119 -5.70 26.01 12.38
C HIS A 119 -4.79 27.22 12.15
N ASP A 120 -3.49 27.01 11.97
CA ASP A 120 -2.54 28.08 11.66
C ASP A 120 -2.87 28.72 10.32
N THR A 121 -3.03 30.07 10.31
CA THR A 121 -3.53 30.81 9.14
C THR A 121 -2.58 30.74 7.95
N GLU A 122 -1.27 30.77 8.20
CA GLU A 122 -0.26 30.70 7.13
C GLU A 122 -0.19 29.32 6.53
N ALA A 123 -0.14 28.28 7.37
CA ALA A 123 -0.16 26.89 6.91
C ALA A 123 -1.46 26.53 6.17
N VAL A 124 -2.62 27.06 6.61
CA VAL A 124 -3.90 26.90 5.89
C VAL A 124 -3.83 27.51 4.50
N LYS A 125 -3.27 28.72 4.36
CA LYS A 125 -3.14 29.40 3.05
C LYS A 125 -2.27 28.58 2.07
N TYR A 126 -1.12 28.11 2.54
CA TYR A 126 -0.22 27.26 1.73
C TYR A 126 -0.86 25.92 1.41
N GLY A 127 -1.50 25.28 2.39
CA GLY A 127 -2.17 23.97 2.22
C GLY A 127 -3.34 24.03 1.26
N THR A 128 -4.12 25.12 1.27
CA THR A 128 -5.22 25.36 0.34
C THR A 128 -4.72 25.42 -1.10
N GLY A 129 -3.66 26.19 -1.37
CA GLY A 129 -3.06 26.28 -2.70
C GLY A 129 -2.46 24.95 -3.17
N TYR A 130 -1.78 24.25 -2.27
CA TYR A 130 -1.22 22.93 -2.55
C TYR A 130 -2.31 21.90 -2.87
N LEU A 131 -3.34 21.77 -2.01
CA LEU A 131 -4.42 20.81 -2.18
C LEU A 131 -5.21 21.07 -3.45
N PHE A 132 -5.49 22.34 -3.77
CA PHE A 132 -6.18 22.73 -5.01
C PHE A 132 -5.46 22.17 -6.24
N VAL A 133 -4.15 22.32 -6.33
CA VAL A 133 -3.36 21.86 -7.48
C VAL A 133 -3.20 20.33 -7.44
N VAL A 134 -2.78 19.75 -6.31
CA VAL A 134 -2.44 18.32 -6.25
C VAL A 134 -3.66 17.41 -6.42
N SER A 135 -4.88 17.89 -6.06
CA SER A 135 -6.11 17.13 -6.20
C SER A 135 -6.41 16.72 -7.66
N ILE A 136 -5.94 17.49 -8.64
CA ILE A 136 -6.06 17.14 -10.07
C ILE A 136 -5.35 15.80 -10.36
N SER A 137 -4.27 15.49 -9.64
CA SER A 137 -3.54 14.22 -9.80
C SER A 137 -4.33 12.98 -9.37
N TYR A 138 -5.39 13.13 -8.59
CA TYR A 138 -6.12 12.00 -8.00
C TYR A 138 -6.82 11.14 -9.05
N VAL A 139 -7.51 11.76 -10.01
CA VAL A 139 -8.12 11.05 -11.14
C VAL A 139 -7.06 10.45 -12.06
N ILE A 140 -5.97 11.18 -12.31
CA ILE A 140 -4.83 10.69 -13.10
C ILE A 140 -4.25 9.42 -12.44
N THR A 141 -4.07 9.44 -11.12
CA THR A 141 -3.58 8.29 -10.36
C THR A 141 -4.55 7.11 -10.43
N ALA A 142 -5.87 7.34 -10.40
CA ALA A 142 -6.85 6.26 -10.53
C ALA A 142 -6.74 5.51 -11.86
N ILE A 143 -6.51 6.22 -12.94
CA ILE A 143 -6.34 5.61 -14.27
C ILE A 143 -5.04 4.80 -14.33
N SER A 144 -3.92 5.37 -13.88
CA SER A 144 -2.62 4.69 -13.91
C SER A 144 -2.61 3.46 -13.00
N THR A 145 -3.15 3.53 -11.79
CA THR A 145 -3.20 2.41 -10.84
C THR A 145 -4.11 1.28 -11.34
N SER A 146 -5.23 1.60 -11.98
CA SER A 146 -6.14 0.62 -12.58
C SER A 146 -5.45 -0.20 -13.68
N LEU A 147 -4.80 0.48 -14.63
CA LEU A 147 -4.02 -0.18 -15.69
C LEU A 147 -2.82 -0.94 -15.13
N ALA A 148 -2.11 -0.37 -14.16
CA ALA A 148 -1.00 -1.03 -13.50
C ALA A 148 -1.44 -2.33 -12.81
N THR A 149 -2.65 -2.36 -12.23
CA THR A 149 -3.21 -3.58 -11.61
C THR A 149 -3.42 -4.69 -12.65
N VAL A 150 -4.01 -4.36 -13.82
CA VAL A 150 -4.13 -5.33 -14.91
C VAL A 150 -2.75 -5.81 -15.38
N CYS A 151 -1.80 -4.91 -15.60
CA CYS A 151 -0.44 -5.27 -16.01
C CYS A 151 0.22 -6.23 -15.01
N ARG A 152 0.10 -5.95 -13.71
CA ARG A 152 0.67 -6.80 -12.65
C ARG A 152 0.05 -8.20 -12.63
N CYS A 153 -1.27 -8.29 -12.67
CA CYS A 153 -1.99 -9.57 -12.63
C CYS A 153 -1.75 -10.43 -13.88
N THR A 154 -1.45 -9.80 -15.04
CA THR A 154 -1.13 -10.47 -16.29
C THR A 154 0.38 -10.72 -16.49
N GLY A 155 1.20 -10.55 -15.45
CA GLY A 155 2.63 -10.83 -15.46
C GLY A 155 3.52 -9.72 -16.03
N ASN A 156 2.96 -8.60 -16.49
CA ASN A 156 3.71 -7.44 -17.01
C ASN A 156 4.08 -6.45 -15.90
N VAL A 157 4.68 -6.93 -14.80
CA VAL A 157 5.04 -6.09 -13.63
C VAL A 157 6.13 -5.05 -13.95
N GLY A 158 6.94 -5.28 -14.97
CA GLY A 158 8.04 -4.37 -15.36
C GLY A 158 7.55 -3.01 -15.86
N LEU A 159 6.43 -2.96 -16.60
CA LEU A 159 5.92 -1.71 -17.15
C LEU A 159 5.52 -0.70 -16.06
N PRO A 160 4.67 -1.03 -15.06
CA PRO A 160 4.38 -0.11 -13.96
C PRO A 160 5.62 0.28 -13.14
N THR A 161 6.58 -0.64 -12.99
CA THR A 161 7.82 -0.36 -12.26
C THR A 161 8.67 0.69 -12.99
N VAL A 162 8.88 0.54 -14.30
CA VAL A 162 9.62 1.52 -15.12
C VAL A 162 8.88 2.87 -15.14
N ALA A 163 7.56 2.86 -15.32
CA ALA A 163 6.76 4.08 -15.28
C ALA A 163 6.91 4.81 -13.93
N GLY A 164 6.90 4.07 -12.82
CA GLY A 164 7.13 4.61 -11.49
C GLY A 164 8.52 5.23 -11.32
N PHE A 165 9.58 4.60 -11.85
CA PHE A 165 10.94 5.16 -11.83
C PHE A 165 11.04 6.49 -12.61
N VAL A 166 10.44 6.54 -13.80
CA VAL A 166 10.44 7.76 -14.61
C VAL A 166 9.63 8.85 -13.93
N SER A 167 8.47 8.50 -13.36
CA SER A 167 7.64 9.42 -12.56
C SER A 167 8.40 9.97 -11.35
N MET A 168 9.12 9.11 -10.61
CA MET A 168 9.97 9.52 -9.50
C MET A 168 11.04 10.53 -9.94
N ALA A 169 11.76 10.21 -11.00
CA ALA A 169 12.77 11.13 -11.54
C ALA A 169 12.14 12.46 -11.94
N ALA A 170 11.03 12.44 -12.67
CA ALA A 170 10.31 13.64 -13.09
C ALA A 170 9.82 14.47 -11.89
N ASN A 171 9.36 13.83 -10.80
CA ASN A 171 8.94 14.50 -9.59
C ASN A 171 10.11 15.19 -8.89
N VAL A 172 11.24 14.48 -8.66
CA VAL A 172 12.42 15.05 -8.00
C VAL A 172 13.01 16.22 -8.80
N PHE A 173 13.15 16.08 -10.12
CA PHE A 173 13.62 17.16 -10.99
C PHE A 173 12.62 18.31 -11.04
N GLY A 174 11.33 18.01 -11.17
CA GLY A 174 10.28 19.01 -11.16
C GLY A 174 10.22 19.80 -9.85
N ASN A 175 10.37 19.12 -8.71
CA ASN A 175 10.48 19.75 -7.40
C ASN A 175 11.69 20.68 -7.33
N ALA A 176 12.86 20.22 -7.77
CA ALA A 176 14.08 21.05 -7.76
C ALA A 176 13.92 22.34 -8.58
N ILE A 177 13.27 22.23 -9.74
CA ILE A 177 13.05 23.38 -10.63
C ILE A 177 11.97 24.30 -10.07
N LEU A 178 10.80 23.76 -9.69
CA LEU A 178 9.63 24.58 -9.37
C LEU A 178 9.57 25.03 -7.92
N ILE A 179 10.16 24.30 -6.98
CA ILE A 179 10.25 24.75 -5.57
C ILE A 179 11.29 25.86 -5.46
N PHE A 180 12.50 25.62 -6.00
CA PHE A 180 13.65 26.49 -5.75
C PHE A 180 13.96 27.46 -6.90
N GLY A 181 13.25 27.38 -8.02
CA GLY A 181 13.46 28.28 -9.15
C GLY A 181 14.76 28.02 -9.92
N LEU A 182 15.21 26.76 -9.99
CA LEU A 182 16.42 26.41 -10.73
C LEU A 182 16.26 26.64 -12.23
N TRP A 183 17.37 26.91 -12.90
CA TRP A 183 17.47 27.13 -14.36
C TRP A 183 16.58 28.29 -14.90
N GLY A 184 16.29 29.30 -14.06
CA GLY A 184 15.52 30.48 -14.47
C GLY A 184 14.00 30.30 -14.37
N ALA A 185 13.51 29.20 -13.85
CA ALA A 185 12.10 29.02 -13.54
C ALA A 185 11.70 29.86 -12.31
N PRO A 186 10.43 30.29 -12.18
CA PRO A 186 9.97 30.98 -10.99
C PRO A 186 9.98 30.02 -9.78
N ALA A 187 10.47 30.49 -8.62
CA ALA A 187 10.40 29.79 -7.37
C ALA A 187 8.95 29.82 -6.84
N LEU A 188 8.19 28.75 -7.06
CA LEU A 188 6.78 28.63 -6.68
C LEU A 188 6.57 28.02 -5.29
N GLY A 189 7.66 27.64 -4.60
CA GLY A 189 7.58 27.04 -3.27
C GLY A 189 6.69 25.79 -3.23
N LEU A 190 5.79 25.71 -2.24
CA LEU A 190 4.92 24.56 -2.04
C LEU A 190 3.97 24.28 -3.23
N THR A 191 3.48 25.33 -3.90
CA THR A 191 2.68 25.17 -5.12
C THR A 191 3.48 24.53 -6.25
N GLY A 192 4.78 24.83 -6.33
CA GLY A 192 5.72 24.19 -7.26
C GLY A 192 5.83 22.68 -7.03
N ALA A 193 5.86 22.23 -5.78
CA ALA A 193 5.83 20.81 -5.43
C ALA A 193 4.52 20.13 -5.88
N ALA A 194 3.37 20.80 -5.70
CA ALA A 194 2.09 20.29 -6.18
C ALA A 194 2.06 20.10 -7.71
N ILE A 195 2.54 21.09 -8.46
CA ILE A 195 2.63 21.04 -9.92
C ILE A 195 3.56 19.90 -10.36
N ALA A 196 4.73 19.79 -9.76
CA ALA A 196 5.68 18.71 -10.05
C ALA A 196 5.06 17.33 -9.83
N THR A 197 4.29 17.16 -8.75
CA THR A 197 3.56 15.93 -8.45
C THR A 197 2.50 15.63 -9.52
N VAL A 198 1.70 16.61 -9.92
CA VAL A 198 0.70 16.42 -10.99
C VAL A 198 1.37 16.00 -12.30
N LEU A 199 2.45 16.67 -12.69
CA LEU A 199 3.21 16.34 -13.91
C LEU A 199 3.81 14.94 -13.86
N ALA A 200 4.40 14.56 -12.72
CA ALA A 200 4.95 13.22 -12.51
C ALA A 200 3.89 12.13 -12.65
N ARG A 201 2.70 12.32 -12.04
CA ARG A 201 1.57 11.38 -12.17
C ARG A 201 1.02 11.32 -13.59
N LEU A 202 0.99 12.45 -14.30
CA LEU A 202 0.61 12.50 -15.70
C LEU A 202 1.60 11.71 -16.59
N ILE A 203 2.90 11.89 -16.37
CA ILE A 203 3.95 11.12 -17.05
C ILE A 203 3.79 9.62 -16.80
N GLU A 204 3.58 9.21 -15.54
CA GLU A 204 3.34 7.81 -15.19
C GLU A 204 2.15 7.23 -15.95
N MET A 205 1.02 7.93 -15.91
CA MET A 205 -0.19 7.53 -16.60
C MET A 205 0.04 7.41 -18.11
N LEU A 206 0.68 8.39 -18.72
CA LEU A 206 0.94 8.40 -20.18
C LEU A 206 1.86 7.26 -20.60
N ILE A 207 2.92 6.96 -19.83
CA ILE A 207 3.82 5.84 -20.12
C ILE A 207 3.04 4.52 -20.11
N ILE A 208 2.25 4.29 -19.07
CA ILE A 208 1.46 3.05 -18.96
C ILE A 208 0.41 2.99 -20.08
N LEU A 209 -0.34 4.06 -20.27
CA LEU A 209 -1.41 4.12 -21.27
C LEU A 209 -0.87 3.88 -22.69
N ILE A 210 0.15 4.65 -23.09
CA ILE A 210 0.76 4.54 -24.43
C ILE A 210 1.33 3.13 -24.63
N ALA A 211 2.03 2.56 -23.64
CA ALA A 211 2.59 1.24 -23.76
C ALA A 211 1.50 0.16 -23.89
N VAL A 212 0.44 0.25 -23.06
CA VAL A 212 -0.69 -0.69 -23.09
C VAL A 212 -1.38 -0.69 -24.45
N TYR A 213 -1.70 0.50 -24.99
CA TYR A 213 -2.41 0.60 -26.28
C TYR A 213 -1.50 0.31 -27.48
N ARG A 214 -0.25 0.79 -27.51
CA ARG A 214 0.67 0.52 -28.64
C ARG A 214 1.06 -0.95 -28.76
N LYS A 215 1.16 -1.66 -27.61
CA LYS A 215 1.52 -3.09 -27.60
C LYS A 215 0.31 -4.01 -27.60
N ASN A 216 -0.91 -3.46 -27.77
CA ASN A 216 -2.17 -4.21 -27.70
C ASN A 216 -2.22 -5.15 -26.48
N MET A 217 -1.79 -4.66 -25.32
CA MET A 217 -1.85 -5.45 -24.08
C MET A 217 -3.33 -5.59 -23.65
N ILE A 218 -3.60 -6.52 -22.74
CA ILE A 218 -4.97 -6.85 -22.29
C ILE A 218 -5.73 -5.65 -21.73
N GLY A 219 -5.03 -4.70 -21.14
CA GLY A 219 -5.61 -3.42 -20.70
C GLY A 219 -6.04 -2.48 -21.84
N ALA A 220 -5.64 -2.76 -23.09
CA ALA A 220 -6.11 -1.99 -24.26
C ALA A 220 -7.55 -2.40 -24.58
N ALA A 221 -8.50 -1.64 -24.07
CA ALA A 221 -9.92 -1.92 -24.21
C ALA A 221 -10.67 -0.68 -24.75
N GLY A 222 -11.60 -0.94 -25.69
CA GLY A 222 -12.55 0.07 -26.13
C GLY A 222 -13.69 0.26 -25.12
N LEU A 223 -14.42 1.37 -25.19
CA LEU A 223 -15.53 1.67 -24.28
C LEU A 223 -16.58 0.56 -24.22
N SER A 224 -16.89 -0.06 -25.36
CA SER A 224 -17.84 -1.17 -25.44
C SER A 224 -17.36 -2.43 -24.71
N GLU A 225 -16.05 -2.64 -24.60
CA GLU A 225 -15.44 -3.77 -23.89
C GLU A 225 -15.34 -3.53 -22.38
N LEU A 226 -15.22 -2.27 -21.97
CA LEU A 226 -15.20 -1.83 -20.59
C LEU A 226 -16.59 -1.84 -19.93
N THR A 227 -17.62 -1.70 -20.73
CA THR A 227 -19.01 -1.66 -20.30
C THR A 227 -19.76 -2.94 -20.63
N GLY A 228 -20.86 -3.23 -20.62
CA GLY A 228 -21.53 -4.50 -20.99
C GLY A 228 -21.59 -5.49 -19.83
N TRP A 229 -21.63 -4.96 -18.61
CA TRP A 229 -21.78 -5.74 -17.40
C TRP A 229 -23.20 -6.26 -17.26
N LYS A 230 -23.34 -7.55 -16.96
CA LYS A 230 -24.61 -8.13 -16.51
C LYS A 230 -24.77 -7.90 -15.00
N ARG A 231 -25.99 -7.75 -14.53
CA ARG A 231 -26.27 -7.51 -13.08
C ARG A 231 -25.65 -8.58 -12.17
N GLY A 232 -25.65 -9.84 -12.60
CA GLY A 232 -24.99 -10.94 -11.87
C GLY A 232 -23.49 -10.73 -11.69
N PHE A 233 -22.79 -10.37 -12.76
CA PHE A 233 -21.35 -10.08 -12.75
C PHE A 233 -20.99 -8.92 -11.79
N VAL A 234 -21.75 -7.83 -11.84
CA VAL A 234 -21.56 -6.68 -10.94
C VAL A 234 -21.79 -7.09 -9.49
N LYS A 235 -22.85 -7.87 -9.21
CA LYS A 235 -23.13 -8.36 -7.85
C LYS A 235 -22.01 -9.23 -7.31
N GLU A 236 -21.53 -10.17 -8.12
CA GLU A 236 -20.43 -11.06 -7.75
C GLU A 236 -19.13 -10.27 -7.47
N TYR A 237 -18.80 -9.31 -8.35
CA TYR A 237 -17.68 -8.41 -8.17
C TYR A 237 -17.76 -7.67 -6.82
N PHE A 238 -18.88 -7.03 -6.54
CA PHE A 238 -19.07 -6.30 -5.27
C PHE A 238 -19.03 -7.22 -4.05
N ASN A 239 -19.56 -8.44 -4.13
CA ASN A 239 -19.51 -9.41 -3.03
C ASN A 239 -18.07 -9.78 -2.63
N LYS A 240 -17.11 -9.70 -3.56
CA LYS A 240 -15.70 -10.00 -3.28
C LYS A 240 -14.89 -8.75 -2.98
N VAL A 241 -15.17 -7.63 -3.63
CA VAL A 241 -14.40 -6.38 -3.49
C VAL A 241 -14.80 -5.61 -2.23
N ALA A 242 -16.10 -5.58 -1.88
CA ALA A 242 -16.56 -4.83 -0.71
C ALA A 242 -15.94 -5.30 0.62
N PRO A 243 -15.83 -6.61 0.92
CA PRO A 243 -15.10 -7.06 2.11
C PRO A 243 -13.63 -6.62 2.12
N VAL A 244 -12.96 -6.62 0.96
CA VAL A 244 -11.56 -6.17 0.85
C VAL A 244 -11.46 -4.68 1.13
N LEU A 245 -12.34 -3.87 0.53
CA LEU A 245 -12.36 -2.43 0.74
C LEU A 245 -12.66 -2.08 2.21
N PHE A 246 -13.67 -2.74 2.80
CA PHE A 246 -14.00 -2.56 4.21
C PHE A 246 -12.83 -2.95 5.12
N ASN A 247 -12.14 -4.05 4.79
CA ASN A 247 -10.95 -4.49 5.50
C ASN A 247 -9.86 -3.42 5.52
N GLU A 248 -9.50 -2.86 4.37
CA GLU A 248 -8.44 -1.84 4.28
C GLU A 248 -8.79 -0.59 5.09
N ILE A 249 -10.04 -0.14 5.02
CA ILE A 249 -10.51 1.03 5.79
C ILE A 249 -10.48 0.72 7.30
N ALA A 250 -11.08 -0.37 7.71
CA ALA A 250 -11.18 -0.74 9.14
C ALA A 250 -9.80 -1.00 9.76
N TRP A 251 -8.91 -1.67 9.03
CA TRP A 251 -7.53 -1.89 9.46
C TRP A 251 -6.76 -0.57 9.58
N SER A 252 -6.91 0.33 8.61
CA SER A 252 -6.24 1.63 8.62
C SER A 252 -6.70 2.49 9.81
N VAL A 253 -8.00 2.53 10.09
CA VAL A 253 -8.53 3.24 11.26
C VAL A 253 -8.01 2.62 12.56
N GLY A 254 -8.03 1.27 12.66
CA GLY A 254 -7.52 0.56 13.83
C GLY A 254 -6.05 0.85 14.12
N THR A 255 -5.20 0.77 13.09
CA THR A 255 -3.77 1.07 13.25
C THR A 255 -3.49 2.54 13.53
N SER A 256 -4.33 3.46 13.05
CA SER A 256 -4.25 4.88 13.43
C SER A 256 -4.50 5.09 14.92
N LEU A 257 -5.37 4.29 15.53
CA LEU A 257 -5.62 4.35 16.98
C LEU A 257 -4.41 3.88 17.80
N TYR A 258 -3.50 3.06 17.25
CA TYR A 258 -2.24 2.72 17.92
C TYR A 258 -1.38 3.97 18.14
N MET A 259 -1.32 4.88 17.15
CA MET A 259 -0.59 6.13 17.30
C MET A 259 -1.21 7.05 18.36
N VAL A 260 -2.55 7.02 18.49
CA VAL A 260 -3.24 7.74 19.58
C VAL A 260 -2.84 7.16 20.94
N ALA A 261 -2.82 5.83 21.07
CA ALA A 261 -2.38 5.16 22.31
C ALA A 261 -0.93 5.53 22.67
N PHE A 262 0.00 5.50 21.70
CA PHE A 262 1.38 5.94 21.92
C PHE A 262 1.47 7.44 22.24
N GLY A 263 0.61 8.28 21.67
CA GLY A 263 0.52 9.70 21.96
C GLY A 263 0.20 9.99 23.45
N LEU A 264 -0.64 9.16 24.06
CA LEU A 264 -0.96 9.25 25.49
C LEU A 264 0.23 8.90 26.41
N MET A 265 1.25 8.18 25.89
CA MET A 265 2.48 7.86 26.63
C MET A 265 3.52 8.98 26.58
N GLY A 266 3.36 9.98 25.69
CA GLY A 266 4.24 11.14 25.56
C GLY A 266 4.88 11.31 24.18
N THR A 267 5.43 12.49 23.97
CA THR A 267 5.99 12.88 22.66
C THR A 267 7.26 12.12 22.29
N SER A 268 8.13 11.78 23.26
CA SER A 268 9.32 10.95 23.05
C SER A 268 8.95 9.54 22.58
N THR A 269 7.88 8.97 23.15
CA THR A 269 7.31 7.68 22.71
C THR A 269 6.87 7.73 21.26
N VAL A 270 6.11 8.76 20.86
CA VAL A 270 5.66 8.91 19.47
C VAL A 270 6.86 9.04 18.53
N ALA A 271 7.85 9.83 18.88
CA ALA A 271 9.08 9.98 18.09
C ALA A 271 9.80 8.63 17.92
N ALA A 272 9.98 7.87 19.00
CA ALA A 272 10.62 6.56 18.95
C ALA A 272 9.87 5.57 18.07
N VAL A 273 8.53 5.49 18.21
CA VAL A 273 7.68 4.62 17.39
C VAL A 273 7.70 5.01 15.92
N GLN A 274 7.65 6.31 15.61
CA GLN A 274 7.71 6.82 14.24
C GLN A 274 9.03 6.46 13.55
N ILE A 275 10.16 6.70 14.21
CA ILE A 275 11.49 6.37 13.67
C ILE A 275 11.61 4.87 13.44
N ALA A 276 11.29 4.06 14.46
CA ALA A 276 11.39 2.60 14.36
C ALA A 276 10.48 2.04 13.26
N SER A 277 9.24 2.56 13.15
CA SER A 277 8.28 2.13 12.12
C SER A 277 8.72 2.54 10.71
N ALA A 278 9.28 3.74 10.52
CA ALA A 278 9.77 4.20 9.23
C ALA A 278 10.91 3.29 8.70
N VAL A 279 11.87 2.99 9.57
CA VAL A 279 12.98 2.08 9.25
C VAL A 279 12.46 0.67 8.93
N ALA A 280 11.57 0.13 9.78
CA ALA A 280 11.00 -1.19 9.61
C ALA A 280 10.20 -1.31 8.31
N GLN A 281 9.42 -0.28 7.93
CA GLN A 281 8.62 -0.29 6.70
C GLN A 281 9.49 -0.39 5.43
N ILE A 282 10.64 0.30 5.38
CA ILE A 282 11.55 0.25 4.23
C ILE A 282 12.05 -1.18 3.99
N LEU A 283 12.39 -1.91 5.05
CA LEU A 283 12.85 -3.29 4.92
C LEU A 283 11.70 -4.25 4.65
N PHE A 284 10.53 -4.03 5.26
CA PHE A 284 9.37 -4.89 5.10
C PHE A 284 8.72 -4.82 3.71
N VAL A 285 9.09 -3.85 2.89
CA VAL A 285 8.68 -3.72 1.47
C VAL A 285 8.90 -5.02 0.69
N PHE A 286 9.99 -5.74 0.93
CA PHE A 286 10.29 -7.01 0.25
C PHE A 286 9.27 -8.11 0.59
N VAL A 287 8.81 -8.17 1.83
CA VAL A 287 7.78 -9.11 2.28
C VAL A 287 6.41 -8.73 1.69
N ARG A 288 6.07 -7.45 1.66
CA ARG A 288 4.83 -6.97 1.01
C ARG A 288 4.83 -7.26 -0.49
N GLY A 289 5.94 -7.02 -1.17
CA GLY A 289 6.10 -7.35 -2.59
C GLY A 289 5.92 -8.85 -2.86
N ALA A 290 6.48 -9.70 -1.98
CA ALA A 290 6.32 -11.14 -2.04
C ALA A 290 4.86 -11.58 -1.81
N GLY A 291 4.13 -10.94 -0.90
CA GLY A 291 2.70 -11.18 -0.68
C GLY A 291 1.86 -10.90 -1.93
N ASN A 292 2.10 -9.75 -2.59
CA ASN A 292 1.44 -9.40 -3.85
C ASN A 292 1.80 -10.38 -4.99
N ALA A 293 3.05 -10.80 -5.08
CA ALA A 293 3.50 -11.81 -6.05
C ALA A 293 2.80 -13.17 -5.81
N THR A 294 2.65 -13.56 -4.55
CA THR A 294 1.91 -14.76 -4.14
C THR A 294 0.46 -14.70 -4.63
N ALA A 295 -0.23 -13.56 -4.43
CA ALA A 295 -1.61 -13.38 -4.87
C ALA A 295 -1.76 -13.55 -6.39
N VAL A 296 -0.86 -12.98 -7.18
CA VAL A 296 -0.87 -13.10 -8.64
C VAL A 296 -0.58 -14.55 -9.07
N MET A 297 0.42 -15.19 -8.47
CA MET A 297 0.78 -16.58 -8.82
C MET A 297 -0.35 -17.56 -8.51
N LEU A 298 -0.93 -17.49 -7.32
CA LEU A 298 -2.03 -18.38 -6.92
C LEU A 298 -3.29 -18.10 -7.72
N GLY A 299 -3.67 -16.83 -7.91
CA GLY A 299 -4.83 -16.47 -8.71
C GLY A 299 -4.73 -17.00 -10.15
N ASN A 300 -3.56 -16.86 -10.79
CA ASN A 300 -3.34 -17.40 -12.12
C ASN A 300 -3.45 -18.94 -12.13
N THR A 301 -2.83 -19.62 -11.16
CA THR A 301 -2.85 -21.09 -11.06
C THR A 301 -4.28 -21.63 -10.83
N ILE A 302 -5.09 -20.94 -10.01
CA ILE A 302 -6.50 -21.28 -9.79
C ILE A 302 -7.30 -21.11 -11.10
N GLY A 303 -7.11 -19.98 -11.78
CA GLY A 303 -7.78 -19.71 -13.05
C GLY A 303 -7.42 -20.68 -14.15
N GLU A 304 -6.20 -21.22 -14.17
CA GLU A 304 -5.77 -22.31 -15.06
C GLU A 304 -6.44 -23.66 -14.73
N GLY A 305 -7.29 -23.74 -13.70
CA GLY A 305 -7.92 -24.98 -13.23
C GLY A 305 -6.97 -25.93 -12.50
N ARG A 306 -5.76 -25.51 -12.16
CA ARG A 306 -4.74 -26.30 -11.46
C ARG A 306 -4.84 -26.16 -9.94
N GLU A 307 -5.98 -26.56 -9.39
CA GLU A 307 -6.27 -26.37 -7.97
C GLU A 307 -5.29 -27.08 -7.04
N GLU A 308 -4.86 -28.32 -7.38
CA GLU A 308 -3.89 -29.06 -6.58
C GLU A 308 -2.51 -28.39 -6.54
N ASP A 309 -2.11 -27.76 -7.64
CA ASP A 309 -0.89 -26.96 -7.68
C ASP A 309 -1.04 -25.70 -6.81
N ALA A 310 -2.20 -25.05 -6.85
CA ALA A 310 -2.49 -23.88 -6.01
C ALA A 310 -2.44 -24.24 -4.51
N LYS A 311 -3.02 -25.37 -4.09
CA LYS A 311 -2.94 -25.89 -2.72
C LYS A 311 -1.50 -26.18 -2.31
N ARG A 312 -0.73 -26.86 -3.17
CA ARG A 312 0.67 -27.13 -2.92
C ARG A 312 1.50 -25.85 -2.78
N ASP A 313 1.28 -24.89 -3.67
CA ASP A 313 2.04 -23.65 -3.70
C ASP A 313 1.64 -22.71 -2.55
N SER A 314 0.36 -22.70 -2.11
CA SER A 314 -0.06 -21.98 -0.93
C SER A 314 0.70 -22.42 0.34
N ARG A 315 0.87 -23.74 0.52
CA ARG A 315 1.67 -24.32 1.62
C ARG A 315 3.16 -23.95 1.51
N ARG A 316 3.69 -23.85 0.28
CA ARG A 316 5.07 -23.38 0.04
C ARG A 316 5.23 -21.90 0.45
N PHE A 317 4.27 -21.06 0.13
CA PHE A 317 4.30 -19.64 0.48
C PHE A 317 4.16 -19.41 1.99
N LEU A 318 3.38 -20.24 2.71
CA LEU A 318 3.32 -20.19 4.18
C LEU A 318 4.67 -20.42 4.86
N VAL A 319 5.63 -21.05 4.18
CA VAL A 319 6.99 -21.24 4.69
C VAL A 319 7.95 -20.20 4.12
N LEU A 320 7.83 -19.90 2.82
CA LEU A 320 8.79 -19.05 2.10
C LEU A 320 8.76 -17.60 2.58
N LEU A 321 7.56 -17.01 2.79
CA LEU A 321 7.47 -15.62 3.20
C LEU A 321 7.94 -15.38 4.64
N PRO A 322 7.59 -16.20 5.64
CA PRO A 322 8.18 -16.07 6.96
C PRO A 322 9.70 -16.28 6.99
N MET A 323 10.24 -17.19 6.15
CA MET A 323 11.69 -17.34 5.99
C MET A 323 12.32 -16.06 5.42
N LEU A 324 11.72 -15.47 4.38
CA LEU A 324 12.16 -14.19 3.83
C LEU A 324 12.13 -13.10 4.91
N ALA A 325 11.06 -13.04 5.69
CA ALA A 325 10.92 -12.07 6.78
C ALA A 325 11.95 -12.29 7.90
N ALA A 326 12.31 -13.53 8.22
CA ALA A 326 13.39 -13.83 9.16
C ALA A 326 14.75 -13.32 8.65
N VAL A 327 15.03 -13.48 7.35
CA VAL A 327 16.26 -12.93 6.73
C VAL A 327 16.24 -11.39 6.80
N VAL A 328 15.10 -10.76 6.44
CA VAL A 328 14.97 -9.29 6.52
C VAL A 328 15.10 -8.81 7.97
N GLY A 329 14.55 -9.53 8.94
CA GLY A 329 14.71 -9.25 10.36
C GLY A 329 16.17 -9.36 10.84
N ALA A 330 16.89 -10.39 10.38
CA ALA A 330 18.32 -10.51 10.65
C ALA A 330 19.13 -9.34 10.07
N ILE A 331 18.82 -8.92 8.84
CA ILE A 331 19.42 -7.74 8.22
C ILE A 331 19.14 -6.49 9.06
N LEU A 332 17.90 -6.31 9.54
CA LEU A 332 17.55 -5.19 10.42
C LEU A 332 18.40 -5.19 11.70
N ILE A 333 18.58 -6.34 12.35
CA ILE A 333 19.41 -6.47 13.57
C ILE A 333 20.88 -6.10 13.26
N ILE A 334 21.44 -6.58 12.16
CA ILE A 334 22.84 -6.31 11.76
C ILE A 334 23.03 -4.83 11.42
N CYS A 335 22.11 -4.25 10.64
CA CYS A 335 22.21 -2.86 10.20
C CYS A 335 21.76 -1.84 11.26
N ARG A 336 21.16 -2.29 12.37
CA ARG A 336 20.61 -1.43 13.44
C ARG A 336 21.57 -0.34 13.93
N PRO A 337 22.86 -0.63 14.26
CA PRO A 337 23.78 0.40 14.74
C PRO A 337 24.01 1.51 13.70
N LEU A 338 24.13 1.14 12.41
CA LEU A 338 24.26 2.08 11.31
C LEU A 338 23.00 2.93 11.11
N LEU A 339 21.82 2.33 11.22
CA LEU A 339 20.54 3.03 11.09
C LEU A 339 20.33 4.04 12.22
N LEU A 340 20.71 3.67 13.45
CA LEU A 340 20.63 4.54 14.62
C LEU A 340 21.56 5.75 14.52
N SER A 341 22.75 5.61 13.90
CA SER A 341 23.71 6.70 13.75
C SER A 341 23.26 7.83 12.82
N ILE A 342 22.16 7.63 12.07
CA ILE A 342 21.60 8.64 11.16
C ILE A 342 20.71 9.65 11.91
N TYR A 343 20.19 9.26 13.09
CA TYR A 343 19.23 10.07 13.84
C TYR A 343 19.88 10.77 15.01
N GLU A 344 19.62 12.07 15.15
CA GLU A 344 20.04 12.91 16.28
C GLU A 344 18.83 13.14 17.19
N VAL A 345 18.65 12.27 18.18
CA VAL A 345 17.58 12.36 19.18
C VAL A 345 18.14 12.19 20.59
N SER A 346 17.34 12.47 21.62
CA SER A 346 17.77 12.29 23.01
C SER A 346 18.18 10.85 23.29
N PRO A 347 19.12 10.60 24.22
CA PRO A 347 19.57 9.24 24.56
C PRO A 347 18.43 8.32 24.93
N GLU A 348 17.44 8.79 25.70
CA GLU A 348 16.26 8.03 26.11
C GLU A 348 15.40 7.61 24.90
N THR A 349 15.18 8.52 23.96
CA THR A 349 14.48 8.22 22.71
C THR A 349 15.27 7.21 21.87
N MET A 350 16.59 7.36 21.80
CA MET A 350 17.48 6.44 21.08
C MET A 350 17.42 5.02 21.63
N ASP A 351 17.43 4.85 22.97
CA ASP A 351 17.29 3.55 23.61
C ASP A 351 15.94 2.91 23.28
N SER A 352 14.88 3.71 23.29
CA SER A 352 13.55 3.28 22.90
C SER A 352 13.52 2.84 21.42
N VAL A 353 14.07 3.61 20.49
CA VAL A 353 14.17 3.26 19.06
C VAL A 353 14.95 1.95 18.89
N ASN A 354 16.08 1.83 19.57
CA ASN A 354 16.93 0.64 19.53
C ASN A 354 16.16 -0.63 19.95
N LEU A 355 15.40 -0.56 21.03
CA LEU A 355 14.56 -1.66 21.52
C LEU A 355 13.42 -1.96 20.53
N LEU A 356 12.73 -0.95 20.03
CA LEU A 356 11.62 -1.13 19.09
C LEU A 356 12.07 -1.73 17.76
N LEU A 357 13.24 -1.35 17.23
CA LEU A 357 13.81 -1.97 16.03
C LEU A 357 14.12 -3.46 16.26
N PHE A 358 14.64 -3.81 17.45
CA PHE A 358 14.86 -5.20 17.81
C PHE A 358 13.54 -5.99 17.85
N LEU A 359 12.49 -5.43 18.46
CA LEU A 359 11.17 -6.04 18.48
C LEU A 359 10.57 -6.18 17.07
N HIS A 360 10.71 -5.17 16.22
CA HIS A 360 10.26 -5.24 14.81
C HIS A 360 10.91 -6.41 14.06
N ALA A 361 12.20 -6.67 14.29
CA ALA A 361 12.89 -7.77 13.61
C ALA A 361 12.24 -9.14 13.90
N PHE A 362 11.79 -9.37 15.14
CA PHE A 362 11.05 -10.59 15.50
C PHE A 362 9.61 -10.57 14.99
N LEU A 363 8.95 -9.40 15.04
CA LEU A 363 7.57 -9.23 14.57
C LEU A 363 7.43 -9.37 13.06
N PHE A 364 8.51 -9.24 12.28
CA PHE A 364 8.47 -9.46 10.84
C PHE A 364 7.99 -10.86 10.45
N VAL A 365 8.33 -11.88 11.23
CA VAL A 365 7.90 -13.26 10.94
C VAL A 365 6.38 -13.44 11.09
N PRO A 366 5.73 -13.15 12.24
CA PRO A 366 4.26 -13.23 12.33
C PRO A 366 3.56 -12.29 11.36
N LYS A 367 4.12 -11.09 11.11
CA LYS A 367 3.59 -10.14 10.13
C LYS A 367 3.64 -10.69 8.71
N ALA A 368 4.67 -11.46 8.34
CA ALA A 368 4.74 -12.14 7.06
C ALA A 368 3.69 -13.24 6.93
N PHE A 369 3.37 -13.98 8.00
CA PHE A 369 2.22 -14.90 7.99
C PHE A 369 0.91 -14.17 7.72
N SER A 370 0.68 -13.01 8.35
CA SER A 370 -0.51 -12.18 8.10
C SER A 370 -0.58 -11.76 6.64
N VAL A 371 0.50 -11.24 6.07
CA VAL A 371 0.55 -10.80 4.66
C VAL A 371 0.30 -11.96 3.69
N VAL A 372 0.97 -13.12 3.89
CA VAL A 372 0.81 -14.25 2.97
C VAL A 372 -0.58 -14.86 3.05
N MET A 373 -1.17 -14.95 4.25
CA MET A 373 -2.51 -15.51 4.41
C MET A 373 -3.59 -14.57 3.88
N VAL A 374 -3.60 -13.31 4.34
CA VAL A 374 -4.67 -12.37 4.01
C VAL A 374 -4.58 -11.93 2.55
N VAL A 375 -3.44 -11.36 2.16
CA VAL A 375 -3.26 -10.77 0.82
C VAL A 375 -2.91 -11.85 -0.22
N GLY A 376 -1.99 -12.74 0.14
CA GLY A 376 -1.45 -13.74 -0.78
C GLY A 376 -2.42 -14.87 -1.10
N ILE A 377 -2.99 -15.53 -0.09
CA ILE A 377 -3.71 -16.79 -0.26
C ILE A 377 -5.23 -16.60 -0.23
N LEU A 378 -5.79 -16.09 0.88
CA LEU A 378 -7.24 -16.01 1.07
C LEU A 378 -7.91 -15.13 0.01
N ARG A 379 -7.35 -13.94 -0.24
CA ARG A 379 -7.90 -13.04 -1.27
C ARG A 379 -7.79 -13.66 -2.65
N SER A 380 -6.63 -14.19 -3.04
CA SER A 380 -6.44 -14.79 -4.38
C SER A 380 -7.36 -15.98 -4.65
N GLY A 381 -7.70 -16.74 -3.62
CA GLY A 381 -8.67 -17.82 -3.66
C GLY A 381 -10.12 -17.38 -3.58
N GLY A 382 -10.41 -16.06 -3.54
CA GLY A 382 -11.79 -15.56 -3.47
C GLY A 382 -12.45 -15.64 -2.07
N ASP A 383 -11.73 -16.05 -1.02
CA ASP A 383 -12.24 -16.10 0.36
C ASP A 383 -12.05 -14.74 1.06
N THR A 384 -12.51 -13.69 0.39
CA THR A 384 -12.30 -12.29 0.81
C THR A 384 -13.02 -11.96 2.10
N THR A 385 -14.16 -12.58 2.36
CA THR A 385 -14.94 -12.39 3.59
C THR A 385 -14.20 -12.93 4.82
N PHE A 386 -13.65 -14.15 4.73
CA PHE A 386 -12.86 -14.71 5.82
C PHE A 386 -11.56 -13.93 6.02
N ALA A 387 -10.90 -13.51 4.93
CA ALA A 387 -9.72 -12.65 4.98
C ALA A 387 -10.01 -11.34 5.74
N CYS A 388 -11.17 -10.72 5.49
CA CYS A 388 -11.63 -9.52 6.17
C CYS A 388 -11.79 -9.75 7.68
N PHE A 389 -12.50 -10.81 8.09
CA PHE A 389 -12.66 -11.16 9.51
C PHE A 389 -11.33 -11.49 10.19
N LEU A 390 -10.48 -12.28 9.52
CA LEU A 390 -9.17 -12.64 10.03
C LEU A 390 -8.28 -11.43 10.32
N ASP A 391 -8.39 -10.39 9.49
CA ASP A 391 -7.57 -9.20 9.59
C ASP A 391 -8.13 -8.19 10.61
N ILE A 392 -9.45 -7.98 10.64
CA ILE A 392 -10.09 -6.94 11.44
C ILE A 392 -10.29 -7.36 12.90
N LEU A 393 -10.75 -8.60 13.14
CA LEU A 393 -11.11 -9.01 14.51
C LEU A 393 -9.96 -8.89 15.51
N PRO A 394 -8.72 -9.35 15.21
CA PRO A 394 -7.62 -9.18 16.15
C PRO A 394 -7.27 -7.72 16.41
N VAL A 395 -7.36 -6.83 15.41
CA VAL A 395 -7.13 -5.39 15.58
C VAL A 395 -8.12 -4.79 16.58
N TRP A 396 -9.42 -4.99 16.34
CA TRP A 396 -10.48 -4.29 17.07
C TRP A 396 -10.86 -4.96 18.41
N LEU A 397 -10.67 -6.27 18.54
CA LEU A 397 -10.98 -6.99 19.79
C LEU A 397 -9.78 -7.12 20.72
N PHE A 398 -8.54 -7.07 20.19
CA PHE A 398 -7.34 -7.26 21.02
C PHE A 398 -6.42 -6.04 20.95
N SER A 399 -5.84 -5.73 19.81
CA SER A 399 -4.75 -4.75 19.72
C SER A 399 -5.17 -3.36 20.16
N VAL A 400 -6.31 -2.84 19.66
CA VAL A 400 -6.81 -1.51 20.05
C VAL A 400 -7.22 -1.48 21.53
N PRO A 401 -8.15 -2.32 22.03
CA PRO A 401 -8.60 -2.23 23.42
C PRO A 401 -7.47 -2.45 24.42
N PHE A 402 -6.68 -3.52 24.23
CA PHE A 402 -5.61 -3.84 25.16
C PHE A 402 -4.42 -2.89 25.06
N GLY A 403 -4.20 -2.25 23.90
CA GLY A 403 -3.24 -1.14 23.76
C GLY A 403 -3.60 0.02 24.67
N PHE A 404 -4.86 0.50 24.63
CA PHE A 404 -5.34 1.58 25.51
C PHE A 404 -5.36 1.16 26.99
N ILE A 405 -5.74 -0.08 27.29
CA ILE A 405 -5.68 -0.62 28.67
C ILE A 405 -4.24 -0.63 29.16
N GLY A 406 -3.28 -1.09 28.34
CA GLY A 406 -1.87 -1.11 28.68
C GLY A 406 -1.31 0.27 29.00
N VAL A 407 -1.66 1.29 28.19
CA VAL A 407 -1.31 2.69 28.47
C VAL A 407 -1.91 3.18 29.78
N LYS A 408 -3.20 2.90 30.02
CA LYS A 408 -3.90 3.29 31.27
C LYS A 408 -3.32 2.63 32.51
N LEU A 409 -2.80 1.40 32.39
CA LEU A 409 -2.12 0.68 33.47
C LEU A 409 -0.66 1.12 33.67
N GLY A 410 -0.15 2.06 32.87
CA GLY A 410 1.23 2.53 32.97
C GLY A 410 2.28 1.51 32.53
N LEU A 411 1.92 0.58 31.64
CA LEU A 411 2.86 -0.41 31.14
C LEU A 411 3.99 0.26 30.32
N PRO A 412 5.21 -0.26 30.35
CA PRO A 412 6.32 0.29 29.58
C PRO A 412 6.07 0.17 28.07
N LEU A 413 6.68 1.08 27.30
CA LEU A 413 6.51 1.21 25.86
C LEU A 413 6.60 -0.12 25.10
N TRP A 414 7.60 -0.94 25.42
CA TRP A 414 7.83 -2.20 24.72
C TRP A 414 6.69 -3.22 24.89
N ILE A 415 6.03 -3.24 26.06
CA ILE A 415 4.86 -4.10 26.30
C ILE A 415 3.67 -3.58 25.50
N VAL A 416 3.38 -2.28 25.57
CA VAL A 416 2.29 -1.68 24.77
C VAL A 416 2.53 -1.90 23.29
N PHE A 417 3.77 -1.77 22.82
CA PHE A 417 4.15 -2.04 21.44
C PHE A 417 3.90 -3.49 21.01
N LEU A 418 4.22 -4.46 21.86
CA LEU A 418 3.92 -5.87 21.59
C LEU A 418 2.41 -6.13 21.58
N ILE A 419 1.65 -5.53 22.50
CA ILE A 419 0.19 -5.68 22.57
C ILE A 419 -0.47 -5.15 21.27
N VAL A 420 -0.11 -3.96 20.78
CA VAL A 420 -0.71 -3.43 19.58
C VAL A 420 -0.32 -4.20 18.30
N ASN A 421 0.83 -4.89 18.31
CA ASN A 421 1.24 -5.77 17.23
C ASN A 421 0.83 -7.25 17.45
N ALA A 422 0.10 -7.57 18.53
CA ALA A 422 -0.35 -8.94 18.81
C ALA A 422 -1.33 -9.48 17.75
N GLU A 423 -1.99 -8.60 17.02
CA GLU A 423 -2.84 -8.98 15.88
C GLU A 423 -2.13 -9.93 14.91
N ASP A 424 -0.87 -9.63 14.60
CA ASP A 424 -0.07 -10.44 13.65
C ASP A 424 0.34 -11.80 14.25
N MET A 425 0.32 -11.95 15.57
CA MET A 425 0.54 -13.23 16.25
C MET A 425 -0.74 -14.07 16.35
N ILE A 426 -1.91 -13.41 16.41
CA ILE A 426 -3.22 -14.06 16.54
C ILE A 426 -3.71 -14.57 15.17
N LYS A 427 -3.51 -13.80 14.11
CA LYS A 427 -3.96 -14.15 12.74
C LYS A 427 -3.51 -15.55 12.27
N PRO A 428 -2.26 -15.98 12.50
CA PRO A 428 -1.82 -17.33 12.13
C PRO A 428 -2.62 -18.45 12.79
N ILE A 429 -3.09 -18.25 14.04
CA ILE A 429 -3.84 -19.26 14.79
C ILE A 429 -5.13 -19.68 14.05
N TRP A 430 -5.83 -18.73 13.46
CA TRP A 430 -7.06 -18.99 12.71
C TRP A 430 -6.83 -19.12 11.20
N GLY A 431 -5.84 -18.43 10.67
CA GLY A 431 -5.54 -18.38 9.24
C GLY A 431 -4.89 -19.67 8.73
N ILE A 432 -3.92 -20.23 9.44
CA ILE A 432 -3.22 -21.44 9.01
C ILE A 432 -4.18 -22.63 8.87
N PRO A 433 -5.05 -22.95 9.86
CA PRO A 433 -6.05 -24.02 9.68
C PRO A 433 -6.97 -23.79 8.49
N ARG A 434 -7.39 -22.55 8.23
CA ARG A 434 -8.22 -22.21 7.05
C ARG A 434 -7.51 -22.53 5.75
N VAL A 435 -6.23 -22.17 5.63
CA VAL A 435 -5.42 -22.44 4.43
C VAL A 435 -5.19 -23.95 4.27
N LEU A 436 -4.86 -24.65 5.35
CA LEU A 436 -4.60 -26.09 5.30
C LEU A 436 -5.86 -26.94 5.03
N SER A 437 -7.04 -26.43 5.36
CA SER A 437 -8.33 -27.09 5.07
C SER A 437 -8.80 -26.92 3.63
N ASP A 438 -8.04 -26.19 2.80
CA ASP A 438 -8.32 -25.87 1.39
C ASP A 438 -9.68 -25.15 1.14
N LYS A 439 -10.39 -24.73 2.20
CA LYS A 439 -11.68 -24.01 2.14
C LYS A 439 -11.58 -22.59 1.61
N TRP A 440 -10.37 -22.07 1.42
CA TRP A 440 -10.10 -20.74 0.88
C TRP A 440 -10.20 -20.69 -0.64
N LEU A 441 -10.14 -21.85 -1.31
CA LEU A 441 -10.03 -21.94 -2.74
C LEU A 441 -11.43 -21.92 -3.37
N HIS A 442 -11.73 -20.83 -4.07
CA HIS A 442 -12.93 -20.63 -4.86
C HIS A 442 -12.50 -20.21 -6.26
N ASN A 443 -12.86 -21.00 -7.26
CA ASN A 443 -12.67 -20.63 -8.65
C ASN A 443 -13.82 -19.70 -9.07
N LEU A 444 -13.49 -18.53 -9.62
CA LEU A 444 -14.41 -17.48 -10.07
C LEU A 444 -14.56 -17.45 -11.61
N THR A 445 -13.93 -18.39 -12.32
CA THR A 445 -13.95 -18.48 -13.79
C THR A 445 -15.02 -19.43 -14.27
#